data_5da3b28061df4834fcfc9e2183be9a2a
#
_entry.id   5da3b28061df4834fcfc9e2183be9a2a
#
_cell.length_a   1.000
_cell.length_b   1.000
_cell.length_c   1.000
_cell.angle_alpha   90.00
_cell.angle_beta   90.00
_cell.angle_gamma   90.00
#
_symmetry.space_group_name_H-M   'P 1'
#
loop_
_entity.id
_entity.type
_entity.pdbx_description
1 polymer ?
#
loop_
_entity_poly.entity_id
_entity_poly.type
_entity_poly.pdbx_seq_one_letter_code
_entity_poly.pdbx_strand_id
1 'polypeptide(L)'
;MPLALFALTIGAFAIGTTEFVIVGLVPTIAQQLSISLPSAGLLVSIYALGVAIGAPVLTALTGRMPRKQLLLALMVLFTAGNILAWQAPGYETLILARLLTGLAHGVFFSIGSTIATSLVAKEKAASAIAIMFGGLTVALVTGVPFGTFIGQHFGWRETFLAVSILGVIALISSLILVPNNIPGRASASLRDQMKVLTHPRLLMIYAITALGYGGVFTAFTFLAPMMQELAGFSPSAVSWILLGYGVSVAIGNVWGGKLADKHGAVSALKFIFAALVVLLLVFQLTASVHYAALATVLVMGVFAFGNVPGLQVYVVQKAEQYTPG
;
A
#
# COMPACT_ATOMS: atom_id res chain seq x y z
N MET A 1 23.98 5.56 -7.81
CA MET A 1 22.91 4.55 -7.68
C MET A 1 22.43 4.16 -9.06
N PRO A 2 22.14 2.88 -9.33
CA PRO A 2 21.64 2.45 -10.64
C PRO A 2 20.32 3.11 -10.99
N LEU A 3 20.17 3.61 -12.21
CA LEU A 3 18.93 4.24 -12.71
C LEU A 3 17.72 3.29 -12.65
N ALA A 4 17.96 1.99 -12.71
CA ALA A 4 16.91 0.98 -12.56
C ALA A 4 16.15 1.05 -11.22
N LEU A 5 16.77 1.56 -10.14
CA LEU A 5 16.08 1.77 -8.86
C LEU A 5 14.99 2.83 -8.98
N PHE A 6 15.22 3.88 -9.78
CA PHE A 6 14.20 4.90 -10.02
C PHE A 6 13.00 4.34 -10.80
N ALA A 7 13.23 3.41 -11.74
CA ALA A 7 12.12 2.73 -12.41
C ALA A 7 11.26 1.95 -11.41
N LEU A 8 11.88 1.24 -10.47
CA LEU A 8 11.15 0.55 -9.40
C LEU A 8 10.43 1.52 -8.46
N THR A 9 11.04 2.67 -8.15
CA THR A 9 10.39 3.73 -7.35
C THR A 9 9.16 4.31 -8.04
N ILE A 10 9.25 4.55 -9.37
CA ILE A 10 8.10 5.01 -10.17
C ILE A 10 6.98 3.96 -10.17
N GLY A 11 7.34 2.68 -10.33
CA GLY A 11 6.37 1.58 -10.22
C GLY A 11 5.71 1.51 -8.84
N ALA A 12 6.49 1.63 -7.76
CA ALA A 12 6.00 1.67 -6.39
C ALA A 12 5.09 2.90 -6.14
N PHE A 13 5.42 4.06 -6.73
CA PHE A 13 4.59 5.26 -6.68
C PHE A 13 3.25 5.05 -7.40
N ALA A 14 3.25 4.47 -8.60
CA ALA A 14 2.04 4.20 -9.36
C ALA A 14 1.11 3.21 -8.61
N ILE A 15 1.69 2.12 -8.07
CA ILE A 15 0.97 1.12 -7.29
C ILE A 15 0.43 1.72 -5.99
N GLY A 16 1.23 2.47 -5.25
CA GLY A 16 0.80 3.13 -4.04
C GLY A 16 -0.31 4.16 -4.28
N THR A 17 -0.24 4.89 -5.39
CA THR A 17 -1.30 5.82 -5.75
C THR A 17 -2.61 5.09 -5.98
N THR A 18 -2.64 4.00 -6.77
CA THR A 18 -3.88 3.24 -7.00
C THR A 18 -4.40 2.53 -5.74
N GLU A 19 -3.48 2.10 -4.85
CA GLU A 19 -3.85 1.46 -3.60
C GLU A 19 -4.61 2.41 -2.68
N PHE A 20 -4.05 3.59 -2.45
CA PHE A 20 -4.53 4.49 -1.40
C PHE A 20 -5.51 5.56 -1.88
N VAL A 21 -5.48 5.94 -3.17
CA VAL A 21 -6.34 7.01 -3.70
C VAL A 21 -7.83 6.70 -3.55
N ILE A 22 -8.18 5.42 -3.55
CA ILE A 22 -9.57 4.97 -3.39
C ILE A 22 -10.20 5.52 -2.10
N VAL A 23 -9.41 5.69 -1.04
CA VAL A 23 -9.86 6.27 0.24
C VAL A 23 -10.47 7.66 0.06
N GLY A 24 -9.84 8.50 -0.75
CA GLY A 24 -10.36 9.83 -1.08
C GLY A 24 -11.53 9.81 -2.06
N LEU A 25 -11.72 8.70 -2.79
CA LEU A 25 -12.75 8.54 -3.81
C LEU A 25 -14.01 7.85 -3.32
N VAL A 26 -14.00 7.22 -2.13
CA VAL A 26 -15.14 6.46 -1.60
C VAL A 26 -16.45 7.25 -1.66
N PRO A 27 -16.54 8.53 -1.21
CA PRO A 27 -17.78 9.29 -1.30
C PRO A 27 -18.22 9.54 -2.74
N THR A 28 -17.27 9.91 -3.61
CA THR A 28 -17.56 10.22 -5.02
C THR A 28 -18.04 8.99 -5.78
N ILE A 29 -17.40 7.83 -5.56
CA ILE A 29 -17.78 6.56 -6.17
C ILE A 29 -19.17 6.12 -5.67
N ALA A 30 -19.42 6.20 -4.36
CA ALA A 30 -20.71 5.84 -3.77
C ALA A 30 -21.83 6.67 -4.38
N GLN A 31 -21.65 7.99 -4.50
CA GLN A 31 -22.62 8.90 -5.07
C GLN A 31 -22.85 8.64 -6.57
N GLN A 32 -21.77 8.55 -7.37
CA GLN A 32 -21.90 8.43 -8.83
C GLN A 32 -22.40 7.06 -9.29
N LEU A 33 -22.11 6.01 -8.54
CA LEU A 33 -22.62 4.65 -8.82
C LEU A 33 -23.91 4.34 -8.07
N SER A 34 -24.43 5.25 -7.25
CA SER A 34 -25.63 5.07 -6.43
C SER A 34 -25.55 3.82 -5.55
N ILE A 35 -24.39 3.57 -4.94
CA ILE A 35 -24.12 2.46 -4.02
C ILE A 35 -23.88 2.98 -2.60
N SER A 36 -23.98 2.08 -1.61
CA SER A 36 -23.70 2.44 -0.23
C SER A 36 -22.21 2.73 0.01
N LEU A 37 -21.88 3.56 1.02
CA LEU A 37 -20.50 3.79 1.44
C LEU A 37 -19.75 2.49 1.80
N PRO A 38 -20.36 1.52 2.53
CA PRO A 38 -19.73 0.22 2.75
C PRO A 38 -19.42 -0.53 1.46
N SER A 39 -20.30 -0.51 0.47
CA SER A 39 -20.04 -1.13 -0.85
C SER A 39 -18.88 -0.46 -1.57
N ALA A 40 -18.77 0.87 -1.53
CA ALA A 40 -17.62 1.58 -2.07
C ALA A 40 -16.33 1.25 -1.29
N GLY A 41 -16.41 1.11 0.03
CA GLY A 41 -15.29 0.69 0.88
C GLY A 41 -14.78 -0.72 0.60
N LEU A 42 -15.66 -1.65 0.14
CA LEU A 42 -15.26 -2.99 -0.28
C LEU A 42 -14.23 -3.00 -1.41
N LEU A 43 -14.16 -1.95 -2.22
CA LEU A 43 -13.14 -1.81 -3.27
C LEU A 43 -11.70 -1.80 -2.70
N VAL A 44 -11.53 -1.31 -1.48
CA VAL A 44 -10.25 -1.39 -0.74
C VAL A 44 -9.98 -2.84 -0.34
N SER A 45 -10.98 -3.52 0.24
CA SER A 45 -10.85 -4.92 0.69
C SER A 45 -10.58 -5.89 -0.47
N ILE A 46 -11.24 -5.70 -1.61
CA ILE A 46 -11.03 -6.52 -2.83
C ILE A 46 -9.60 -6.34 -3.38
N TYR A 47 -9.10 -5.12 -3.37
CA TYR A 47 -7.70 -4.86 -3.73
C TYR A 47 -6.73 -5.58 -2.78
N ALA A 48 -6.94 -5.43 -1.47
CA ALA A 48 -6.13 -6.08 -0.45
C ALA A 48 -6.19 -7.62 -0.55
N LEU A 49 -7.36 -8.18 -0.88
CA LEU A 49 -7.51 -9.61 -1.18
C LEU A 49 -6.68 -10.02 -2.40
N GLY A 50 -6.70 -9.20 -3.46
CA GLY A 50 -5.85 -9.38 -4.65
C GLY A 50 -4.37 -9.41 -4.28
N VAL A 51 -3.91 -8.49 -3.42
CA VAL A 51 -2.53 -8.48 -2.90
C VAL A 51 -2.22 -9.75 -2.11
N ALA A 52 -3.09 -10.14 -1.20
CA ALA A 52 -2.89 -11.30 -0.33
C ALA A 52 -2.84 -12.62 -1.10
N ILE A 53 -3.64 -12.77 -2.15
CA ILE A 53 -3.64 -13.95 -3.04
C ILE A 53 -2.52 -13.86 -4.07
N GLY A 54 -2.30 -12.68 -4.64
CA GLY A 54 -1.32 -12.45 -5.69
C GLY A 54 0.10 -12.80 -5.25
N ALA A 55 0.50 -12.37 -4.05
CA ALA A 55 1.85 -12.60 -3.55
C ALA A 55 2.24 -14.10 -3.55
N PRO A 56 1.52 -15.01 -2.88
CA PRO A 56 1.90 -16.43 -2.88
C PRO A 56 1.62 -17.14 -4.21
N VAL A 57 0.43 -16.93 -4.81
CA VAL A 57 -0.01 -17.70 -5.98
C VAL A 57 0.78 -17.32 -7.22
N LEU A 58 0.85 -16.03 -7.55
CA LEU A 58 1.57 -15.60 -8.75
C LEU A 58 3.09 -15.79 -8.60
N THR A 59 3.65 -15.57 -7.39
CA THR A 59 5.08 -15.84 -7.16
C THR A 59 5.41 -17.30 -7.42
N ALA A 60 4.53 -18.20 -7.02
CA ALA A 60 4.71 -19.63 -7.25
C ALA A 60 4.58 -20.01 -8.74
N LEU A 61 3.56 -19.47 -9.43
CA LEU A 61 3.31 -19.76 -10.85
C LEU A 61 4.38 -19.15 -11.75
N THR A 62 4.93 -17.99 -11.39
CA THR A 62 5.89 -17.22 -12.20
C THR A 62 7.35 -17.39 -11.77
N GLY A 63 7.63 -18.28 -10.83
CA GLY A 63 8.97 -18.49 -10.26
C GLY A 63 10.08 -18.85 -11.27
N ARG A 64 9.71 -19.37 -12.45
CA ARG A 64 10.62 -19.67 -13.54
C ARG A 64 10.81 -18.54 -14.55
N MET A 65 10.00 -17.49 -14.49
CA MET A 65 10.10 -16.37 -15.41
C MET A 65 11.33 -15.50 -15.11
N PRO A 66 12.03 -14.99 -16.14
CA PRO A 66 13.08 -13.99 -15.96
C PRO A 66 12.53 -12.77 -15.20
N ARG A 67 13.27 -12.27 -14.21
CA ARG A 67 12.80 -11.23 -13.29
C ARG A 67 12.30 -9.97 -14.00
N LYS A 68 13.02 -9.51 -15.03
CA LYS A 68 12.57 -8.34 -15.81
C LYS A 68 11.27 -8.61 -16.56
N GLN A 69 11.13 -9.78 -17.19
CA GLN A 69 9.90 -10.12 -17.94
C GLN A 69 8.70 -10.18 -16.98
N LEU A 70 8.88 -10.75 -15.79
CA LEU A 70 7.83 -10.77 -14.79
C LEU A 70 7.47 -9.36 -14.33
N LEU A 71 8.47 -8.48 -14.05
CA LEU A 71 8.23 -7.09 -13.70
C LEU A 71 7.40 -6.37 -14.79
N LEU A 72 7.78 -6.54 -16.06
CA LEU A 72 7.06 -5.93 -17.18
C LEU A 72 5.63 -6.47 -17.30
N ALA A 73 5.44 -7.79 -17.16
CA ALA A 73 4.11 -8.41 -17.19
C ALA A 73 3.21 -7.89 -16.06
N LEU A 74 3.77 -7.68 -14.85
CA LEU A 74 3.05 -7.08 -13.73
C LEU A 74 2.66 -5.62 -14.00
N MET A 75 3.54 -4.84 -14.63
CA MET A 75 3.24 -3.46 -15.00
C MET A 75 2.18 -3.38 -16.11
N VAL A 76 2.19 -4.33 -17.04
CA VAL A 76 1.12 -4.46 -18.05
C VAL A 76 -0.21 -4.80 -17.37
N LEU A 77 -0.23 -5.80 -16.49
CA LEU A 77 -1.44 -6.19 -15.74
C LEU A 77 -1.98 -5.03 -14.90
N PHE A 78 -1.09 -4.32 -14.21
CA PHE A 78 -1.42 -3.14 -13.41
C PHE A 78 -2.04 -2.02 -14.26
N THR A 79 -1.41 -1.70 -15.38
CA THR A 79 -1.89 -0.65 -16.30
C THR A 79 -3.22 -1.04 -16.92
N ALA A 80 -3.36 -2.28 -17.42
CA ALA A 80 -4.61 -2.79 -17.97
C ALA A 80 -5.75 -2.80 -16.94
N GLY A 81 -5.46 -3.18 -15.69
CA GLY A 81 -6.44 -3.13 -14.61
C GLY A 81 -6.90 -1.70 -14.28
N ASN A 82 -6.00 -0.71 -14.32
CA ASN A 82 -6.40 0.69 -14.11
C ASN A 82 -7.15 1.27 -15.33
N ILE A 83 -6.82 0.86 -16.56
CA ILE A 83 -7.61 1.20 -17.76
C ILE A 83 -9.02 0.60 -17.65
N LEU A 84 -9.13 -0.64 -17.18
CA LEU A 84 -10.43 -1.28 -16.91
C LEU A 84 -11.23 -0.50 -15.86
N ALA A 85 -10.58 -0.01 -14.80
CA ALA A 85 -11.21 0.83 -13.79
C ALA A 85 -11.68 2.18 -14.38
N TRP A 86 -10.85 2.82 -15.21
CA TRP A 86 -11.22 4.06 -15.91
C TRP A 86 -12.46 3.88 -16.79
N GLN A 87 -12.52 2.78 -17.55
CA GLN A 87 -13.62 2.49 -18.47
C GLN A 87 -14.79 1.73 -17.80
N ALA A 88 -14.75 1.50 -16.49
CA ALA A 88 -15.74 0.68 -15.80
C ALA A 88 -17.16 1.27 -15.97
N PRO A 89 -18.09 0.54 -16.59
CA PRO A 89 -19.48 0.99 -16.71
C PRO A 89 -20.21 0.99 -15.36
N GLY A 90 -19.78 0.16 -14.42
CA GLY A 90 -20.41 0.00 -13.11
C GLY A 90 -19.49 -0.66 -12.07
N TYR A 91 -20.09 -0.94 -10.93
CA TYR A 91 -19.42 -1.42 -9.72
C TYR A 91 -18.71 -2.76 -9.91
N GLU A 92 -19.34 -3.73 -10.60
CA GLU A 92 -18.77 -5.07 -10.79
C GLU A 92 -17.46 -5.04 -11.58
N THR A 93 -17.43 -4.25 -12.66
CA THR A 93 -16.20 -4.08 -13.44
C THR A 93 -15.10 -3.41 -12.62
N LEU A 94 -15.49 -2.46 -11.77
CA LEU A 94 -14.53 -1.80 -10.87
C LEU A 94 -13.99 -2.78 -9.82
N ILE A 95 -14.80 -3.70 -9.29
CA ILE A 95 -14.36 -4.80 -8.42
C ILE A 95 -13.30 -5.65 -9.12
N LEU A 96 -13.57 -6.08 -10.36
CA LEU A 96 -12.63 -6.88 -11.14
C LEU A 96 -11.31 -6.14 -11.37
N ALA A 97 -11.38 -4.87 -11.72
CA ALA A 97 -10.21 -4.01 -11.92
C ALA A 97 -9.37 -3.90 -10.64
N ARG A 98 -10.01 -3.74 -9.48
CA ARG A 98 -9.36 -3.68 -8.17
C ARG A 98 -8.66 -4.99 -7.81
N LEU A 99 -9.31 -6.13 -8.09
CA LEU A 99 -8.71 -7.45 -7.88
C LEU A 99 -7.46 -7.63 -8.74
N LEU A 100 -7.53 -7.33 -10.04
CA LEU A 100 -6.42 -7.47 -10.98
C LEU A 100 -5.23 -6.59 -10.61
N THR A 101 -5.48 -5.33 -10.26
CA THR A 101 -4.42 -4.40 -9.83
C THR A 101 -3.80 -4.82 -8.50
N GLY A 102 -4.59 -5.38 -7.58
CA GLY A 102 -4.11 -5.98 -6.33
C GLY A 102 -3.21 -7.19 -6.56
N LEU A 103 -3.56 -8.08 -7.49
CA LEU A 103 -2.70 -9.22 -7.87
C LEU A 103 -1.33 -8.76 -8.36
N ALA A 104 -1.28 -7.72 -9.21
CA ALA A 104 -0.03 -7.16 -9.70
C ALA A 104 0.82 -6.57 -8.56
N HIS A 105 0.19 -5.83 -7.62
CA HIS A 105 0.85 -5.25 -6.45
C HIS A 105 1.53 -6.34 -5.60
N GLY A 106 0.82 -7.42 -5.27
CA GLY A 106 1.31 -8.45 -4.36
C GLY A 106 2.65 -9.04 -4.80
N VAL A 107 2.87 -9.19 -6.10
CA VAL A 107 4.13 -9.73 -6.65
C VAL A 107 5.17 -8.64 -6.92
N PHE A 108 4.73 -7.42 -7.28
CA PHE A 108 5.63 -6.33 -7.63
C PHE A 108 6.67 -6.03 -6.54
N PHE A 109 6.25 -5.89 -5.29
CA PHE A 109 7.17 -5.56 -4.20
C PHE A 109 8.16 -6.68 -3.89
N SER A 110 7.73 -7.94 -4.01
CA SER A 110 8.62 -9.11 -3.86
C SER A 110 9.70 -9.14 -4.96
N ILE A 111 9.28 -9.05 -6.22
CA ILE A 111 10.18 -9.07 -7.39
C ILE A 111 11.04 -7.81 -7.43
N GLY A 112 10.45 -6.64 -7.18
CA GLY A 112 11.15 -5.36 -7.13
C GLY A 112 12.26 -5.34 -6.09
N SER A 113 12.01 -5.88 -4.89
CA SER A 113 13.02 -6.01 -3.83
C SER A 113 14.17 -6.92 -4.28
N THR A 114 13.86 -8.04 -4.93
CA THR A 114 14.88 -8.94 -5.49
C THR A 114 15.71 -8.25 -6.56
N ILE A 115 15.08 -7.51 -7.47
CA ILE A 115 15.77 -6.72 -8.50
C ILE A 115 16.62 -5.62 -7.85
N ALA A 116 16.04 -4.84 -6.95
CA ALA A 116 16.73 -3.74 -6.27
C ALA A 116 18.01 -4.20 -5.57
N THR A 117 17.95 -5.30 -4.83
CA THR A 117 19.11 -5.86 -4.12
C THR A 117 20.15 -6.46 -5.05
N SER A 118 19.75 -6.99 -6.22
CA SER A 118 20.70 -7.54 -7.20
C SER A 118 21.51 -6.47 -7.95
N LEU A 119 21.03 -5.23 -7.93
CA LEU A 119 21.67 -4.10 -8.65
C LEU A 119 22.74 -3.36 -7.84
N VAL A 120 22.91 -3.72 -6.57
CA VAL A 120 23.82 -3.03 -5.63
C VAL A 120 24.65 -4.03 -4.85
N ALA A 121 25.76 -3.57 -4.24
CA ALA A 121 26.54 -4.36 -3.31
C ALA A 121 25.69 -4.74 -2.07
N LYS A 122 25.99 -5.87 -1.42
CA LYS A 122 25.22 -6.42 -0.29
C LYS A 122 25.03 -5.40 0.84
N GLU A 123 26.02 -4.58 1.11
CA GLU A 123 26.01 -3.54 2.14
C GLU A 123 25.00 -2.42 1.85
N LYS A 124 24.57 -2.27 0.58
CA LYS A 124 23.61 -1.26 0.12
C LYS A 124 22.23 -1.84 -0.17
N ALA A 125 22.01 -3.13 0.08
CA ALA A 125 20.76 -3.80 -0.22
C ALA A 125 19.54 -3.16 0.49
N ALA A 126 19.66 -2.86 1.79
CA ALA A 126 18.61 -2.20 2.55
C ALA A 126 18.27 -0.81 2.00
N SER A 127 19.30 -0.03 1.62
CA SER A 127 19.10 1.29 1.00
C SER A 127 18.40 1.20 -0.35
N ALA A 128 18.69 0.19 -1.16
CA ALA A 128 18.04 -0.01 -2.46
C ALA A 128 16.54 -0.35 -2.29
N ILE A 129 16.22 -1.20 -1.33
CA ILE A 129 14.81 -1.50 -0.95
C ILE A 129 14.11 -0.23 -0.45
N ALA A 130 14.75 0.53 0.44
CA ALA A 130 14.18 1.76 0.99
C ALA A 130 13.88 2.80 -0.10
N ILE A 131 14.75 2.94 -1.12
CA ILE A 131 14.50 3.84 -2.25
C ILE A 131 13.27 3.38 -3.05
N MET A 132 13.15 2.10 -3.35
CA MET A 132 11.98 1.57 -4.05
C MET A 132 10.69 1.84 -3.25
N PHE A 133 10.67 1.51 -1.95
CA PHE A 133 9.52 1.76 -1.08
C PHE A 133 9.25 3.25 -0.83
N GLY A 134 10.26 4.11 -1.03
CA GLY A 134 10.08 5.57 -1.02
C GLY A 134 8.99 6.04 -1.99
N GLY A 135 8.82 5.35 -3.13
CA GLY A 135 7.71 5.58 -4.06
C GLY A 135 6.34 5.44 -3.42
N LEU A 136 6.15 4.44 -2.57
CA LEU A 136 4.90 4.24 -1.82
C LEU A 136 4.62 5.38 -0.83
N THR A 137 5.65 5.84 -0.12
CA THR A 137 5.52 6.97 0.80
C THR A 137 5.18 8.25 0.05
N VAL A 138 5.84 8.52 -1.08
CA VAL A 138 5.53 9.67 -1.94
C VAL A 138 4.10 9.57 -2.48
N ALA A 139 3.61 8.38 -2.82
CA ALA A 139 2.23 8.16 -3.26
C ALA A 139 1.21 8.55 -2.18
N LEU A 140 1.45 8.21 -0.92
CA LEU A 140 0.58 8.63 0.20
C LEU A 140 0.56 10.14 0.38
N VAL A 141 1.73 10.80 0.26
CA VAL A 141 1.85 12.24 0.48
C VAL A 141 1.30 13.06 -0.69
N THR A 142 1.50 12.62 -1.92
CA THR A 142 1.17 13.41 -3.11
C THR A 142 0.14 12.74 -4.03
N GLY A 143 0.30 11.44 -4.30
CA GLY A 143 -0.56 10.70 -5.22
C GLY A 143 -2.01 10.65 -4.76
N VAL A 144 -2.24 10.41 -3.48
CA VAL A 144 -3.59 10.32 -2.91
C VAL A 144 -4.34 11.65 -2.97
N PRO A 145 -3.80 12.77 -2.46
CA PRO A 145 -4.51 14.04 -2.53
C PRO A 145 -4.69 14.54 -3.98
N PHE A 146 -3.68 14.37 -4.85
CA PHE A 146 -3.84 14.72 -6.27
C PHE A 146 -4.90 13.88 -6.97
N GLY A 147 -4.89 12.57 -6.77
CA GLY A 147 -5.90 11.69 -7.35
C GLY A 147 -7.29 11.96 -6.79
N THR A 148 -7.42 12.28 -5.50
CA THR A 148 -8.69 12.70 -4.89
C THR A 148 -9.18 14.00 -5.50
N PHE A 149 -8.30 14.98 -5.69
CA PHE A 149 -8.62 16.26 -6.35
C PHE A 149 -9.13 16.02 -7.78
N ILE A 150 -8.45 15.19 -8.57
CA ILE A 150 -8.90 14.82 -9.93
C ILE A 150 -10.29 14.17 -9.86
N GLY A 151 -10.49 13.22 -8.97
CA GLY A 151 -11.76 12.49 -8.84
C GLY A 151 -12.93 13.37 -8.42
N GLN A 152 -12.69 14.38 -7.61
CA GLN A 152 -13.70 15.34 -7.16
C GLN A 152 -14.10 16.34 -8.26
N HIS A 153 -13.16 16.77 -9.12
CA HIS A 153 -13.40 17.80 -10.12
C HIS A 153 -13.78 17.25 -11.50
N PHE A 154 -13.21 16.10 -11.87
CA PHE A 154 -13.39 15.51 -13.20
C PHE A 154 -14.11 14.16 -13.17
N GLY A 155 -14.33 13.58 -11.98
CA GLY A 155 -14.92 12.27 -11.79
C GLY A 155 -13.87 11.21 -11.43
N TRP A 156 -14.30 10.21 -10.65
CA TRP A 156 -13.41 9.16 -10.12
C TRP A 156 -12.72 8.34 -11.22
N ARG A 157 -13.36 8.21 -12.39
CA ARG A 157 -12.76 7.49 -13.54
C ARG A 157 -11.48 8.15 -14.00
N GLU A 158 -11.43 9.47 -14.05
CA GLU A 158 -10.27 10.24 -14.50
C GLU A 158 -9.06 10.07 -13.57
N THR A 159 -9.30 9.78 -12.31
CA THR A 159 -8.21 9.37 -11.40
C THR A 159 -7.55 8.08 -11.86
N PHE A 160 -8.34 7.07 -12.27
CA PHE A 160 -7.78 5.81 -12.78
C PHE A 160 -7.11 5.97 -14.14
N LEU A 161 -7.56 6.92 -14.98
CA LEU A 161 -6.83 7.31 -16.19
C LEU A 161 -5.44 7.89 -15.83
N ALA A 162 -5.38 8.82 -14.90
CA ALA A 162 -4.10 9.38 -14.43
C ALA A 162 -3.17 8.29 -13.89
N VAL A 163 -3.68 7.34 -13.11
CA VAL A 163 -2.91 6.19 -12.61
C VAL A 163 -2.49 5.27 -13.75
N SER A 164 -3.32 5.09 -14.78
CA SER A 164 -2.95 4.32 -15.97
C SER A 164 -1.77 4.93 -16.70
N ILE A 165 -1.73 6.27 -16.82
CA ILE A 165 -0.59 6.99 -17.39
C ILE A 165 0.66 6.76 -16.56
N LEU A 166 0.56 6.82 -15.22
CA LEU A 166 1.68 6.48 -14.32
C LEU A 166 2.14 5.03 -14.53
N GLY A 167 1.21 4.10 -14.73
CA GLY A 167 1.50 2.71 -15.06
C GLY A 167 2.28 2.54 -16.36
N VAL A 168 1.90 3.27 -17.39
CA VAL A 168 2.64 3.31 -18.68
C VAL A 168 4.05 3.88 -18.49
N ILE A 169 4.19 4.97 -17.74
CA ILE A 169 5.50 5.57 -17.42
C ILE A 169 6.38 4.56 -16.66
N ALA A 170 5.81 3.86 -15.66
CA ALA A 170 6.51 2.83 -14.92
C ALA A 170 6.92 1.65 -15.79
N LEU A 171 6.04 1.21 -16.72
CA LEU A 171 6.33 0.15 -17.68
C LEU A 171 7.48 0.53 -18.62
N ILE A 172 7.42 1.72 -19.23
CA ILE A 172 8.47 2.21 -20.13
C ILE A 172 9.79 2.38 -19.38
N SER A 173 9.76 2.99 -18.18
CA SER A 173 10.94 3.16 -17.35
C SER A 173 11.57 1.81 -17.00
N SER A 174 10.76 0.81 -16.65
CA SER A 174 11.24 -0.55 -16.34
C SER A 174 11.80 -1.24 -17.57
N LEU A 175 11.18 -1.06 -18.74
CA LEU A 175 11.65 -1.62 -20.01
C LEU A 175 13.04 -1.10 -20.38
N ILE A 176 13.27 0.21 -20.22
CA ILE A 176 14.50 0.88 -20.63
C ILE A 176 15.61 0.75 -19.58
N LEU A 177 15.29 0.96 -18.30
CA LEU A 177 16.28 1.14 -17.26
C LEU A 177 16.64 -0.15 -16.51
N VAL A 178 15.74 -1.16 -16.48
CA VAL A 178 16.02 -2.41 -15.78
C VAL A 178 16.83 -3.35 -16.70
N PRO A 179 18.00 -3.89 -16.25
CA PRO A 179 18.82 -4.79 -17.07
C PRO A 179 18.10 -6.11 -17.41
N ASN A 180 18.45 -6.71 -18.53
CA ASN A 180 17.88 -8.01 -18.94
C ASN A 180 18.45 -9.17 -18.11
N ASN A 181 19.72 -9.08 -17.70
CA ASN A 181 20.46 -10.15 -17.04
C ASN A 181 20.45 -9.96 -15.51
N ILE A 182 19.29 -10.14 -14.89
CA ILE A 182 19.17 -10.14 -13.45
C ILE A 182 19.31 -11.58 -12.95
N PRO A 183 20.27 -11.86 -12.03
CA PRO A 183 20.44 -13.19 -11.48
C PRO A 183 19.14 -13.68 -10.83
N GLY A 184 18.61 -14.79 -11.32
CA GLY A 184 17.46 -15.46 -10.71
C GLY A 184 17.93 -16.21 -9.47
N ARG A 185 17.44 -15.91 -8.28
CA ARG A 185 17.44 -16.87 -7.18
C ARG A 185 16.33 -17.88 -7.47
N ALA A 186 16.63 -19.18 -7.32
CA ALA A 186 15.58 -20.20 -7.34
C ALA A 186 14.53 -19.81 -6.28
N SER A 187 13.28 -19.68 -6.71
CA SER A 187 12.18 -19.49 -5.76
C SER A 187 12.06 -20.74 -4.89
N ALA A 188 11.90 -20.56 -3.59
CA ALA A 188 11.61 -21.67 -2.69
C ALA A 188 10.39 -22.44 -3.22
N SER A 189 10.39 -23.77 -3.05
CA SER A 189 9.27 -24.59 -3.50
C SER A 189 7.97 -24.13 -2.85
N LEU A 190 6.82 -24.30 -3.52
CA LEU A 190 5.50 -24.03 -2.93
C LEU A 190 5.32 -24.70 -1.56
N ARG A 191 5.84 -25.93 -1.43
CA ARG A 191 5.78 -26.68 -0.18
C ARG A 191 6.55 -26.00 0.95
N ASP A 192 7.72 -25.44 0.66
CA ASP A 192 8.54 -24.74 1.68
C ASP A 192 7.93 -23.40 2.03
N GLN A 193 7.40 -22.66 1.05
CA GLN A 193 6.62 -21.43 1.31
C GLN A 193 5.40 -21.71 2.20
N MET A 194 4.64 -22.77 1.91
CA MET A 194 3.47 -23.16 2.71
C MET A 194 3.84 -23.59 4.14
N LYS A 195 4.97 -24.28 4.33
CA LYS A 195 5.45 -24.64 5.67
C LYS A 195 5.74 -23.39 6.52
N VAL A 196 6.37 -22.38 5.92
CA VAL A 196 6.63 -21.11 6.61
C VAL A 196 5.31 -20.38 6.90
N LEU A 197 4.42 -20.27 5.92
CA LEU A 197 3.14 -19.59 6.08
C LEU A 197 2.23 -20.23 7.15
N THR A 198 2.28 -21.54 7.31
CA THR A 198 1.43 -22.28 8.26
C THR A 198 2.06 -22.46 9.64
N HIS A 199 3.26 -21.93 9.89
CA HIS A 199 3.91 -22.06 11.19
C HIS A 199 3.13 -21.30 12.29
N PRO A 200 2.74 -21.95 13.42
CA PRO A 200 1.82 -21.35 14.41
C PRO A 200 2.25 -19.98 14.95
N ARG A 201 3.55 -19.78 15.16
CA ARG A 201 4.08 -18.49 15.65
C ARG A 201 4.03 -17.39 14.60
N LEU A 202 4.19 -17.74 13.33
CA LEU A 202 4.03 -16.78 12.21
C LEU A 202 2.56 -16.46 11.99
N LEU A 203 1.65 -17.44 12.12
CA LEU A 203 0.20 -17.19 12.09
C LEU A 203 -0.23 -16.19 13.15
N MET A 204 0.34 -16.25 14.37
CA MET A 204 0.05 -15.26 15.40
C MET A 204 0.52 -13.85 15.01
N ILE A 205 1.68 -13.71 14.35
CA ILE A 205 2.17 -12.41 13.88
C ILE A 205 1.31 -11.89 12.73
N TYR A 206 0.88 -12.75 11.82
CA TYR A 206 -0.07 -12.40 10.78
C TYR A 206 -1.41 -11.94 11.36
N ALA A 207 -1.90 -12.60 12.41
CA ALA A 207 -3.10 -12.17 13.14
C ALA A 207 -2.91 -10.78 13.80
N ILE A 208 -1.75 -10.53 14.42
CA ILE A 208 -1.42 -9.19 14.96
C ILE A 208 -1.42 -8.13 13.86
N THR A 209 -0.84 -8.44 12.69
CA THR A 209 -0.84 -7.53 11.53
C THR A 209 -2.26 -7.35 11.00
N ALA A 210 -3.01 -8.42 10.82
CA ALA A 210 -4.38 -8.36 10.29
C ALA A 210 -5.33 -7.57 11.20
N LEU A 211 -5.25 -7.77 12.52
CA LEU A 211 -6.11 -7.07 13.47
C LEU A 211 -5.62 -5.64 13.74
N GLY A 212 -4.32 -5.45 13.95
CA GLY A 212 -3.75 -4.15 14.28
C GLY A 212 -3.72 -3.21 13.08
N TYR A 213 -3.03 -3.59 12.01
CA TYR A 213 -2.94 -2.77 10.82
C TYR A 213 -4.25 -2.72 10.03
N GLY A 214 -4.98 -3.85 9.95
CA GLY A 214 -6.30 -3.91 9.32
C GLY A 214 -7.32 -3.02 10.02
N GLY A 215 -7.30 -2.94 11.36
CA GLY A 215 -8.15 -2.02 12.12
C GLY A 215 -7.87 -0.55 11.79
N VAL A 216 -6.60 -0.18 11.72
CA VAL A 216 -6.18 1.16 11.28
C VAL A 216 -6.62 1.44 9.85
N PHE A 217 -6.46 0.46 8.95
CA PHE A 217 -6.83 0.60 7.55
C PHE A 217 -8.34 0.75 7.36
N THR A 218 -9.14 0.14 8.23
CA THR A 218 -10.60 0.34 8.27
C THR A 218 -10.94 1.81 8.54
N ALA A 219 -10.33 2.42 9.56
CA ALA A 219 -10.53 3.84 9.86
C ALA A 219 -10.06 4.73 8.70
N PHE A 220 -8.90 4.42 8.11
CA PHE A 220 -8.37 5.14 6.96
C PHE A 220 -9.28 5.06 5.74
N THR A 221 -9.88 3.90 5.45
CA THR A 221 -10.79 3.69 4.31
C THR A 221 -11.98 4.65 4.34
N PHE A 222 -12.49 4.92 5.51
CA PHE A 222 -13.65 5.81 5.70
C PHE A 222 -13.28 7.22 6.15
N LEU A 223 -12.01 7.58 6.08
CA LEU A 223 -11.54 8.90 6.52
C LEU A 223 -12.22 10.04 5.77
N ALA A 224 -12.28 9.95 4.43
CA ALA A 224 -12.91 10.98 3.61
C ALA A 224 -14.41 11.18 3.95
N PRO A 225 -15.28 10.15 3.96
CA PRO A 225 -16.66 10.33 4.37
C PRO A 225 -16.81 10.81 5.81
N MET A 226 -16.00 10.33 6.75
CA MET A 226 -16.07 10.81 8.13
C MET A 226 -15.73 12.30 8.25
N MET A 227 -14.74 12.78 7.52
CA MET A 227 -14.40 14.20 7.49
C MET A 227 -15.50 15.06 6.86
N GLN A 228 -16.20 14.54 5.86
CA GLN A 228 -17.30 15.25 5.20
C GLN A 228 -18.59 15.21 6.03
N GLU A 229 -19.04 14.02 6.41
CA GLU A 229 -20.37 13.81 6.99
C GLU A 229 -20.42 14.10 8.49
N LEU A 230 -19.36 13.80 9.25
CA LEU A 230 -19.33 13.99 10.70
C LEU A 230 -18.66 15.30 11.08
N ALA A 231 -17.49 15.61 10.52
CA ALA A 231 -16.72 16.80 10.87
C ALA A 231 -17.13 18.05 10.06
N GLY A 232 -17.92 17.89 8.98
CA GLY A 232 -18.47 18.98 8.19
C GLY A 232 -17.44 19.68 7.27
N PHE A 233 -16.39 18.99 6.86
CA PHE A 233 -15.44 19.51 5.88
C PHE A 233 -15.98 19.43 4.46
N SER A 234 -15.67 20.44 3.63
CA SER A 234 -15.98 20.39 2.21
C SER A 234 -15.18 19.30 1.49
N PRO A 235 -15.69 18.74 0.37
CA PRO A 235 -14.93 17.77 -0.45
C PRO A 235 -13.54 18.27 -0.82
N SER A 236 -13.39 19.55 -1.19
CA SER A 236 -12.09 20.15 -1.53
C SER A 236 -11.14 20.21 -0.33
N ALA A 237 -11.63 20.44 0.88
CA ALA A 237 -10.82 20.42 2.10
C ALA A 237 -10.27 19.02 2.39
N VAL A 238 -11.00 17.96 2.04
CA VAL A 238 -10.56 16.56 2.26
C VAL A 238 -9.27 16.26 1.51
N SER A 239 -9.07 16.78 0.30
CA SER A 239 -7.80 16.59 -0.42
C SER A 239 -6.60 17.17 0.35
N TRP A 240 -6.77 18.32 0.99
CA TRP A 240 -5.75 18.92 1.86
C TRP A 240 -5.55 18.15 3.16
N ILE A 241 -6.64 17.63 3.75
CA ILE A 241 -6.58 16.76 4.93
C ILE A 241 -5.80 15.49 4.62
N LEU A 242 -6.04 14.87 3.47
CA LEU A 242 -5.31 13.68 3.02
C LEU A 242 -3.83 13.98 2.75
N LEU A 243 -3.50 15.18 2.24
CA LEU A 243 -2.11 15.61 2.13
C LEU A 243 -1.44 15.71 3.51
N GLY A 244 -2.09 16.38 4.48
CA GLY A 244 -1.60 16.48 5.86
C GLY A 244 -1.47 15.10 6.51
N TYR A 245 -2.45 14.22 6.31
CA TYR A 245 -2.41 12.83 6.78
C TYR A 245 -1.24 12.05 6.16
N GLY A 246 -1.00 12.18 4.85
CA GLY A 246 0.15 11.58 4.17
C GLY A 246 1.48 12.03 4.75
N VAL A 247 1.63 13.32 5.08
CA VAL A 247 2.82 13.85 5.78
C VAL A 247 2.94 13.22 7.17
N SER A 248 1.84 13.11 7.92
CA SER A 248 1.82 12.46 9.24
C SER A 248 2.26 10.99 9.14
N VAL A 249 1.81 10.27 8.11
CA VAL A 249 2.23 8.89 7.82
C VAL A 249 3.72 8.81 7.54
N ALA A 250 4.28 9.71 6.74
CA ALA A 250 5.71 9.74 6.44
C ALA A 250 6.54 9.97 7.72
N ILE A 251 6.11 10.90 8.57
CA ILE A 251 6.72 11.14 9.89
C ILE A 251 6.62 9.88 10.75
N GLY A 252 5.45 9.24 10.79
CA GLY A 252 5.18 8.03 11.55
C GLY A 252 6.07 6.86 11.14
N ASN A 253 6.25 6.63 9.84
CA ASN A 253 7.12 5.58 9.33
C ASN A 253 8.58 5.75 9.80
N VAL A 254 9.12 6.97 9.68
CA VAL A 254 10.50 7.27 10.13
C VAL A 254 10.63 7.15 11.63
N TRP A 255 9.68 7.73 12.37
CA TRP A 255 9.69 7.71 13.84
C TRP A 255 9.50 6.28 14.39
N GLY A 256 8.54 5.54 13.84
CA GLY A 256 8.25 4.15 14.25
C GLY A 256 9.43 3.21 13.98
N GLY A 257 10.14 3.39 12.86
CA GLY A 257 11.39 2.67 12.57
C GLY A 257 12.45 2.95 13.63
N LYS A 258 12.74 4.21 13.93
CA LYS A 258 13.70 4.61 14.98
C LYS A 258 13.30 4.09 16.36
N LEU A 259 12.00 4.08 16.66
CA LEU A 259 11.49 3.55 17.92
C LEU A 259 11.74 2.05 18.04
N ALA A 260 11.48 1.30 16.94
CA ALA A 260 11.75 -0.14 16.87
C ALA A 260 13.25 -0.45 16.97
N ASP A 261 14.13 0.33 16.33
CA ASP A 261 15.58 0.17 16.42
C ASP A 261 16.09 0.41 17.85
N LYS A 262 15.56 1.43 18.54
CA LYS A 262 16.03 1.82 19.87
C LYS A 262 15.50 0.91 20.99
N HIS A 263 14.26 0.49 20.92
CA HIS A 263 13.57 -0.21 22.03
C HIS A 263 13.17 -1.67 21.69
N GLY A 264 13.50 -2.12 20.48
CA GLY A 264 13.08 -3.41 19.94
C GLY A 264 11.65 -3.36 19.38
N ALA A 265 11.41 -4.16 18.33
CA ALA A 265 10.16 -4.18 17.60
C ALA A 265 8.92 -4.43 18.48
N VAL A 266 8.99 -5.37 19.40
CA VAL A 266 7.86 -5.75 20.27
C VAL A 266 7.46 -4.59 21.20
N SER A 267 8.43 -3.92 21.83
CA SER A 267 8.15 -2.81 22.76
C SER A 267 7.58 -1.61 22.00
N ALA A 268 8.15 -1.30 20.83
CA ALA A 268 7.65 -0.23 19.95
C ALA A 268 6.21 -0.52 19.52
N LEU A 269 5.89 -1.74 19.08
CA LEU A 269 4.55 -2.13 18.67
C LEU A 269 3.53 -2.05 19.81
N LYS A 270 3.88 -2.52 21.02
CA LYS A 270 3.01 -2.38 22.19
C LYS A 270 2.64 -0.94 22.48
N PHE A 271 3.63 -0.04 22.44
CA PHE A 271 3.40 1.39 22.65
C PHE A 271 2.52 1.99 21.56
N ILE A 272 2.84 1.74 20.28
CA ILE A 272 2.12 2.29 19.14
C ILE A 272 0.66 1.81 19.13
N PHE A 273 0.41 0.52 19.33
CA PHE A 273 -0.95 -0.02 19.36
C PHE A 273 -1.75 0.48 20.56
N ALA A 274 -1.13 0.63 21.75
CA ALA A 274 -1.79 1.24 22.89
C ALA A 274 -2.19 2.70 22.62
N ALA A 275 -1.28 3.47 22.01
CA ALA A 275 -1.57 4.84 21.59
C ALA A 275 -2.70 4.91 20.53
N LEU A 276 -2.72 3.99 19.57
CA LEU A 276 -3.78 3.90 18.57
C LEU A 276 -5.15 3.61 19.20
N VAL A 277 -5.23 2.72 20.19
CA VAL A 277 -6.49 2.47 20.94
C VAL A 277 -6.99 3.76 21.57
N VAL A 278 -6.11 4.50 22.27
CA VAL A 278 -6.47 5.79 22.87
C VAL A 278 -6.91 6.81 21.83
N LEU A 279 -6.16 6.92 20.71
CA LEU A 279 -6.49 7.85 19.63
C LEU A 279 -7.81 7.53 18.93
N LEU A 280 -8.15 6.26 18.74
CA LEU A 280 -9.43 5.86 18.18
C LEU A 280 -10.59 6.21 19.12
N LEU A 281 -10.42 6.04 20.43
CA LEU A 281 -11.40 6.48 21.43
C LEU A 281 -11.54 8.00 21.45
N VAL A 282 -10.44 8.74 21.40
CA VAL A 282 -10.44 10.21 21.29
C VAL A 282 -11.12 10.63 19.98
N PHE A 283 -10.86 9.94 18.87
CA PHE A 283 -11.51 10.24 17.60
C PHE A 283 -13.02 10.04 17.65
N GLN A 284 -13.51 9.01 18.32
CA GLN A 284 -14.94 8.80 18.53
C GLN A 284 -15.60 10.01 19.21
N LEU A 285 -14.90 10.66 20.13
CA LEU A 285 -15.40 11.85 20.85
C LEU A 285 -15.24 13.16 20.05
N THR A 286 -14.24 13.22 19.17
CA THR A 286 -13.88 14.43 18.42
C THR A 286 -14.40 14.46 16.99
N ALA A 287 -14.87 13.33 16.46
CA ALA A 287 -15.23 13.16 15.04
C ALA A 287 -16.27 14.19 14.53
N SER A 288 -17.18 14.64 15.40
CA SER A 288 -18.20 15.64 15.07
C SER A 288 -17.75 17.10 15.36
N VAL A 289 -16.53 17.30 15.88
CA VAL A 289 -16.01 18.62 16.19
C VAL A 289 -14.93 19.01 15.18
N HIS A 290 -15.24 19.92 14.28
CA HIS A 290 -14.50 20.26 13.06
C HIS A 290 -12.97 20.24 13.21
N TYR A 291 -12.39 21.15 14.00
CA TYR A 291 -10.92 21.22 14.16
C TYR A 291 -10.34 20.13 15.08
N ALA A 292 -11.13 19.62 16.03
CA ALA A 292 -10.68 18.55 16.89
C ALA A 292 -10.57 17.22 16.12
N ALA A 293 -11.51 16.93 15.20
CA ALA A 293 -11.43 15.81 14.29
C ALA A 293 -10.17 15.87 13.42
N LEU A 294 -9.88 17.05 12.83
CA LEU A 294 -8.67 17.26 12.04
C LEU A 294 -7.40 16.99 12.85
N ALA A 295 -7.27 17.59 14.03
CA ALA A 295 -6.10 17.39 14.88
C ALA A 295 -5.90 15.92 15.27
N THR A 296 -6.99 15.23 15.65
CA THR A 296 -6.95 13.81 16.02
C THR A 296 -6.53 12.94 14.85
N VAL A 297 -7.06 13.19 13.66
CA VAL A 297 -6.73 12.45 12.44
C VAL A 297 -5.26 12.61 12.06
N LEU A 298 -4.72 13.82 12.12
CA LEU A 298 -3.30 14.06 11.82
C LEU A 298 -2.37 13.33 12.81
N VAL A 299 -2.69 13.37 14.10
CA VAL A 299 -1.93 12.62 15.12
C VAL A 299 -2.08 11.11 14.88
N MET A 300 -3.29 10.65 14.60
CA MET A 300 -3.56 9.24 14.30
C MET A 300 -2.73 8.75 13.10
N GLY A 301 -2.53 9.56 12.07
CA GLY A 301 -1.69 9.23 10.90
C GLY A 301 -0.25 8.86 11.27
N VAL A 302 0.34 9.53 12.25
CA VAL A 302 1.69 9.22 12.74
C VAL A 302 1.75 7.82 13.34
N PHE A 303 0.81 7.47 14.21
CA PHE A 303 0.78 6.16 14.87
C PHE A 303 0.26 5.06 13.94
N ALA A 304 -0.67 5.39 13.05
CA ALA A 304 -1.30 4.46 12.13
C ALA A 304 -0.30 3.71 11.25
N PHE A 305 0.70 4.40 10.73
CA PHE A 305 1.73 3.82 9.87
C PHE A 305 3.08 3.66 10.58
N GLY A 306 3.24 4.21 11.78
CA GLY A 306 4.42 3.99 12.62
C GLY A 306 4.63 2.54 13.06
N ASN A 307 3.56 1.73 13.03
CA ASN A 307 3.65 0.29 13.35
C ASN A 307 4.27 -0.55 12.22
N VAL A 308 4.24 -0.06 10.96
CA VAL A 308 4.64 -0.84 9.78
C VAL A 308 6.11 -1.32 9.85
N PRO A 309 7.10 -0.46 10.10
CA PRO A 309 8.49 -0.91 10.22
C PRO A 309 8.69 -1.94 11.32
N GLY A 310 8.07 -1.73 12.49
CA GLY A 310 8.14 -2.67 13.61
C GLY A 310 7.53 -4.04 13.28
N LEU A 311 6.39 -4.08 12.60
CA LEU A 311 5.76 -5.33 12.16
C LEU A 311 6.65 -6.08 11.15
N GLN A 312 7.23 -5.37 10.18
CA GLN A 312 8.10 -5.98 9.18
C GLN A 312 9.35 -6.59 9.81
N VAL A 313 10.04 -5.83 10.69
CA VAL A 313 11.20 -6.34 11.42
C VAL A 313 10.84 -7.56 12.26
N TYR A 314 9.72 -7.52 12.95
CA TYR A 314 9.27 -8.64 13.81
C TYR A 314 8.96 -9.90 13.01
N VAL A 315 8.28 -9.78 11.86
CA VAL A 315 8.00 -10.92 10.97
C VAL A 315 9.29 -11.53 10.45
N VAL A 316 10.23 -10.71 9.95
CA VAL A 316 11.51 -11.19 9.40
C VAL A 316 12.33 -11.90 10.46
N GLN A 317 12.53 -11.29 11.63
CA GLN A 317 13.26 -11.89 12.75
C GLN A 317 12.69 -13.23 13.18
N LYS A 318 11.37 -13.37 13.18
CA LYS A 318 10.71 -14.64 13.53
C LYS A 318 10.75 -15.65 12.40
N ALA A 319 10.62 -15.24 11.15
CA ALA A 319 10.74 -16.13 9.99
C ALA A 319 12.15 -16.76 9.90
N GLU A 320 13.20 -15.96 10.10
CA GLU A 320 14.60 -16.44 10.12
C GLU A 320 14.85 -17.51 11.19
N GLN A 321 14.16 -17.45 12.33
CA GLN A 321 14.27 -18.45 13.40
C GLN A 321 13.65 -19.81 13.02
N TYR A 322 12.79 -19.86 12.01
CA TYR A 322 12.01 -21.05 11.63
C TYR A 322 12.27 -21.52 10.20
N THR A 323 13.06 -20.79 9.41
CA THR A 323 13.57 -21.25 8.11
C THR A 323 14.89 -21.99 8.34
N PRO A 324 14.99 -23.28 8.04
CA PRO A 324 16.30 -23.94 7.95
C PRO A 324 17.13 -23.23 6.90
N GLY A 325 18.37 -22.85 7.22
CA GLY A 325 19.30 -22.14 6.36
C GLY A 325 19.56 -22.84 5.03
#